data_bfcd48a6c68e128eff022a926b1836f0
#
_entry.id   bfcd48a6c68e128eff022a926b1836f0
#
_cell.length_a   1.000
_cell.length_b   1.000
_cell.length_c   1.000
_cell.angle_alpha   90.00
_cell.angle_beta   90.00
_cell.angle_gamma   90.00
#
_symmetry.space_group_name_H-M   'P 1'
#
loop_
_entity.id
_entity.type
_entity.pdbx_description
1 polymer ?
#
loop_
_entity_poly.entity_id
_entity_poly.type
_entity_poly.pdbx_seq_one_letter_code
_entity_poly.pdbx_strand_id
1 'polypeptide(L)'
;PHPVSEQVRKLLVTEAGGSGALFFDRAGLPRLSQMITVYDTIIELMGFIMLAQLWESLFHKRELKIDHEVTTQVKKFLTQSPAGREENNYIPIIKVIRKFLNDNQIQYFVDELQFLSDIFKEGEPFFEACQFLDSIKGRIRKDEIGATDAINLCILVEDELAKVLSELGFIARYT
;
A
#
# COMPACT_ATOMS: atom_id res chain seq x y z
N PRO A 1 -7.25 7.80 15.40
CA PRO A 1 -7.64 6.64 14.58
C PRO A 1 -6.60 6.43 13.47
N HIS A 2 -6.20 5.19 13.31
CA HIS A 2 -5.23 4.80 12.30
C HIS A 2 -5.81 5.05 10.89
N PRO A 3 -5.07 5.64 9.94
CA PRO A 3 -5.59 5.99 8.61
C PRO A 3 -6.24 4.81 7.88
N VAL A 4 -5.63 3.62 7.95
CA VAL A 4 -6.16 2.39 7.34
C VAL A 4 -7.48 1.97 7.97
N SER A 5 -7.58 2.00 9.32
CA SER A 5 -8.82 1.64 10.04
C SER A 5 -9.98 2.55 9.65
N GLU A 6 -9.73 3.84 9.43
CA GLU A 6 -10.75 4.77 8.97
C GLU A 6 -11.24 4.46 7.55
N GLN A 7 -10.34 4.08 6.64
CA GLN A 7 -10.73 3.71 5.28
C GLN A 7 -11.49 2.38 5.25
N VAL A 8 -11.07 1.39 6.06
CA VAL A 8 -11.79 0.12 6.20
C VAL A 8 -13.17 0.34 6.82
N ARG A 9 -13.27 1.19 7.86
CA ARG A 9 -14.55 1.52 8.50
C ARG A 9 -15.57 2.03 7.49
N LYS A 10 -15.17 2.82 6.49
CA LYS A 10 -16.07 3.31 5.44
C LYS A 10 -16.71 2.19 4.63
N LEU A 11 -15.98 1.09 4.38
CA LEU A 11 -16.53 -0.08 3.68
C LEU A 11 -17.61 -0.82 4.49
N LEU A 12 -17.59 -0.67 5.83
CA LEU A 12 -18.47 -1.37 6.76
C LEU A 12 -19.69 -0.54 7.18
N VAL A 13 -19.75 0.75 6.82
CA VAL A 13 -20.89 1.61 7.14
C VAL A 13 -22.05 1.25 6.23
N THR A 14 -23.17 0.83 6.84
CA THR A 14 -24.42 0.52 6.17
C THR A 14 -25.41 1.69 6.22
N GLU A 15 -26.42 1.65 5.37
CA GLU A 15 -27.42 2.72 5.15
C GLU A 15 -28.22 3.13 6.40
N ALA A 16 -28.14 2.39 7.50
CA ALA A 16 -28.94 2.59 8.71
C ALA A 16 -28.65 3.91 9.47
N GLY A 17 -27.69 4.73 9.00
CA GLY A 17 -27.24 5.95 9.70
C GLY A 17 -27.61 7.29 9.09
N GLY A 18 -28.44 7.37 8.05
CA GLY A 18 -29.06 8.62 7.59
C GLY A 18 -28.20 9.59 6.77
N SER A 19 -28.80 10.15 5.77
CA SER A 19 -28.51 11.38 5.01
C SER A 19 -27.13 11.54 4.35
N GLY A 20 -27.08 11.24 3.05
CA GLY A 20 -26.09 11.87 2.13
C GLY A 20 -24.69 11.28 2.13
N ALA A 21 -24.38 10.29 2.94
CA ALA A 21 -23.11 9.58 2.87
C ALA A 21 -23.07 8.63 1.65
N LEU A 22 -21.96 8.60 0.95
CA LEU A 22 -21.71 7.58 -0.07
C LEU A 22 -21.66 6.22 0.62
N PHE A 23 -22.59 5.35 0.27
CA PHE A 23 -22.63 3.99 0.80
C PHE A 23 -21.74 3.10 -0.04
N PHE A 24 -20.78 2.49 0.64
CA PHE A 24 -19.84 1.54 0.00
C PHE A 24 -20.22 0.07 0.25
N ASP A 25 -21.40 -0.18 0.83
CA ASP A 25 -21.94 -1.51 1.12
C ASP A 25 -22.48 -2.24 -0.13
N ARG A 26 -22.81 -1.49 -1.19
CA ARG A 26 -23.30 -2.04 -2.46
C ARG A 26 -22.18 -2.20 -3.46
N ALA A 27 -22.14 -3.37 -4.11
CA ALA A 27 -21.20 -3.61 -5.20
C ALA A 27 -21.37 -2.58 -6.32
N GLY A 28 -20.27 -2.00 -6.78
CA GLY A 28 -20.23 -0.96 -7.79
C GLY A 28 -18.98 -0.10 -7.72
N LEU A 29 -18.88 0.87 -8.60
CA LEU A 29 -17.70 1.72 -8.72
C LEU A 29 -17.32 2.46 -7.42
N PRO A 30 -18.28 3.01 -6.60
CA PRO A 30 -17.92 3.62 -5.33
C PRO A 30 -17.25 2.66 -4.34
N ARG A 31 -17.80 1.41 -4.18
CA ARG A 31 -17.20 0.38 -3.33
C ARG A 31 -15.83 -0.02 -3.86
N LEU A 32 -15.73 -0.27 -5.16
CA LEU A 32 -14.47 -0.63 -5.82
C LEU A 32 -13.39 0.44 -5.56
N SER A 33 -13.72 1.72 -5.78
CA SER A 33 -12.80 2.84 -5.55
C SER A 33 -12.39 2.95 -4.07
N GLN A 34 -13.31 2.70 -3.13
CA GLN A 34 -13.00 2.71 -1.70
C GLN A 34 -12.05 1.57 -1.31
N MET A 35 -12.22 0.36 -1.87
CA MET A 35 -11.30 -0.75 -1.65
C MET A 35 -9.89 -0.44 -2.16
N ILE A 36 -9.77 0.17 -3.33
CA ILE A 36 -8.48 0.64 -3.84
C ILE A 36 -7.88 1.74 -2.95
N THR A 37 -8.71 2.63 -2.37
CA THR A 37 -8.24 3.63 -1.41
C THR A 37 -7.67 2.96 -0.14
N VAL A 38 -8.28 1.87 0.36
CA VAL A 38 -7.72 1.09 1.48
C VAL A 38 -6.36 0.53 1.11
N TYR A 39 -6.25 -0.11 -0.06
CA TYR A 39 -4.99 -0.64 -0.57
C TYR A 39 -3.91 0.43 -0.68
N ASP A 40 -4.20 1.55 -1.35
CA ASP A 40 -3.26 2.66 -1.50
C ASP A 40 -2.78 3.18 -0.14
N THR A 41 -3.71 3.37 0.81
CA THR A 41 -3.39 3.90 2.13
C THR A 41 -2.41 2.99 2.89
N ILE A 42 -2.58 1.67 2.80
CA ILE A 42 -1.70 0.74 3.53
C ILE A 42 -0.33 0.62 2.88
N ILE A 43 -0.26 0.57 1.55
CA ILE A 43 1.02 0.51 0.83
C ILE A 43 1.79 1.84 0.97
N GLU A 44 1.11 2.97 0.93
CA GLU A 44 1.69 4.29 1.19
C GLU A 44 2.27 4.36 2.60
N LEU A 45 1.51 3.94 3.61
CA LEU A 45 1.98 3.89 5.00
C LEU A 45 3.24 3.02 5.12
N MET A 46 3.25 1.84 4.49
CA MET A 46 4.42 0.98 4.44
C MET A 46 5.62 1.68 3.81
N GLY A 47 5.42 2.40 2.72
CA GLY A 47 6.46 3.19 2.05
C GLY A 47 7.06 4.25 2.99
N PHE A 48 6.22 4.98 3.73
CA PHE A 48 6.70 5.96 4.71
C PHE A 48 7.41 5.34 5.92
N ILE A 49 6.95 4.19 6.41
CA ILE A 49 7.64 3.45 7.46
C ILE A 49 9.06 3.07 7.00
N MET A 50 9.20 2.56 5.79
CA MET A 50 10.50 2.19 5.23
C MET A 50 11.41 3.40 5.01
N LEU A 51 10.88 4.52 4.56
CA LEU A 51 11.65 5.77 4.43
C LEU A 51 12.11 6.30 5.79
N ALA A 52 11.24 6.27 6.81
CA ALA A 52 11.59 6.67 8.16
C ALA A 52 12.69 5.79 8.75
N GLN A 53 12.60 4.47 8.55
CA GLN A 53 13.63 3.52 8.97
C GLN A 53 14.97 3.78 8.27
N LEU A 54 14.95 4.03 6.97
CA LEU A 54 16.16 4.40 6.22
C LEU A 54 16.80 5.66 6.78
N TRP A 55 15.99 6.71 6.98
CA TRP A 55 16.45 7.98 7.51
C TRP A 55 17.07 7.84 8.90
N GLU A 56 16.39 7.15 9.80
CA GLU A 56 16.87 6.87 11.15
C GLU A 56 18.21 6.11 11.13
N SER A 57 18.31 5.11 10.27
CA SER A 57 19.54 4.31 10.13
C SER A 57 20.72 5.13 9.64
N LEU A 58 20.51 6.06 8.70
CA LEU A 58 21.54 6.94 8.17
C LEU A 58 21.95 8.02 9.21
N PHE A 59 21.01 8.50 10.01
CA PHE A 59 21.28 9.47 11.04
C PHE A 59 22.17 8.92 12.15
N HIS A 60 21.91 7.68 12.59
CA HIS A 60 22.65 7.04 13.68
C HIS A 60 23.94 6.34 13.22
N LYS A 61 23.98 5.81 11.99
CA LYS A 61 25.15 5.12 11.45
C LYS A 61 25.75 5.93 10.30
N ARG A 62 26.50 6.98 10.65
CA ARG A 62 27.11 7.92 9.67
C ARG A 62 28.06 7.26 8.67
N GLU A 63 28.52 6.03 8.96
CA GLU A 63 29.41 5.26 8.10
C GLU A 63 28.66 4.50 6.98
N LEU A 64 27.31 4.42 7.08
CA LEU A 64 26.51 3.76 6.05
C LEU A 64 26.58 4.55 4.74
N LYS A 65 27.06 3.87 3.72
CA LYS A 65 27.06 4.39 2.35
C LYS A 65 25.79 3.91 1.65
N ILE A 66 24.93 4.85 1.29
CA ILE A 66 23.74 4.56 0.49
C ILE A 66 24.22 4.17 -0.91
N ASP A 67 23.71 3.05 -1.43
CA ASP A 67 23.99 2.65 -2.79
C ASP A 67 23.25 3.53 -3.81
N HIS A 68 23.66 3.41 -5.08
CA HIS A 68 23.09 4.20 -6.16
C HIS A 68 21.62 3.88 -6.42
N GLU A 69 21.21 2.62 -6.25
CA GLU A 69 19.85 2.17 -6.48
C GLU A 69 18.88 2.82 -5.47
N VAL A 70 19.21 2.77 -4.17
CA VAL A 70 18.43 3.42 -3.11
C VAL A 70 18.34 4.93 -3.34
N THR A 71 19.49 5.57 -3.62
CA THR A 71 19.53 7.02 -3.86
C THR A 71 18.63 7.41 -5.02
N THR A 72 18.66 6.66 -6.12
CA THR A 72 17.88 6.92 -7.33
C THR A 72 16.37 6.77 -7.04
N GLN A 73 15.96 5.71 -6.37
CA GLN A 73 14.54 5.47 -6.04
C GLN A 73 14.01 6.50 -5.05
N VAL A 74 14.77 6.80 -4.00
CA VAL A 74 14.39 7.83 -3.01
C VAL A 74 14.28 9.20 -3.67
N LYS A 75 15.26 9.59 -4.49
CA LYS A 75 15.22 10.85 -5.24
C LYS A 75 14.01 10.92 -6.16
N LYS A 76 13.77 9.87 -6.95
CA LYS A 76 12.60 9.77 -7.82
C LYS A 76 11.31 9.97 -7.01
N PHE A 77 11.16 9.28 -5.89
CA PHE A 77 9.99 9.38 -5.03
C PHE A 77 9.80 10.80 -4.47
N LEU A 78 10.87 11.43 -3.95
CA LEU A 78 10.79 12.76 -3.33
C LEU A 78 10.57 13.90 -4.33
N THR A 79 11.02 13.73 -5.56
CA THR A 79 10.89 14.76 -6.62
C THR A 79 9.61 14.68 -7.41
N GLN A 80 8.80 13.65 -7.21
CA GLN A 80 7.50 13.52 -7.87
C GLN A 80 6.51 14.57 -7.35
N SER A 81 5.69 15.08 -8.26
CA SER A 81 4.53 15.90 -7.88
C SER A 81 3.55 15.09 -7.04
N PRO A 82 2.70 15.73 -6.22
CA PRO A 82 1.65 15.02 -5.49
C PRO A 82 0.79 14.12 -6.40
N ALA A 83 0.35 14.63 -7.56
CA ALA A 83 -0.38 13.84 -8.54
C ALA A 83 0.44 12.66 -9.06
N GLY A 84 1.74 12.85 -9.33
CA GLY A 84 2.65 11.79 -9.73
C GLY A 84 2.87 10.74 -8.62
N ARG A 85 2.79 11.11 -7.35
CA ARG A 85 2.84 10.14 -6.23
C ARG A 85 1.61 9.26 -6.16
N GLU A 86 0.44 9.81 -6.42
CA GLU A 86 -0.79 9.03 -6.51
C GLU A 86 -0.76 8.01 -7.65
N GLU A 87 -0.02 8.30 -8.73
CA GLU A 87 0.19 7.37 -9.84
C GLU A 87 1.23 6.29 -9.53
N ASN A 88 2.04 6.48 -8.48
CA ASN A 88 3.15 5.59 -8.23
C ASN A 88 2.78 4.40 -7.38
N ASN A 89 3.37 3.31 -7.81
CA ASN A 89 3.52 2.12 -7.02
C ASN A 89 4.64 2.33 -5.98
N TYR A 90 4.32 2.29 -4.70
CA TYR A 90 5.30 2.39 -3.61
C TYR A 90 6.16 1.13 -3.45
N ILE A 91 5.76 0.01 -4.08
CA ILE A 91 6.44 -1.29 -3.95
C ILE A 91 7.92 -1.21 -4.34
N PRO A 92 8.34 -0.57 -5.44
CA PRO A 92 9.77 -0.48 -5.79
C PRO A 92 10.63 0.17 -4.72
N ILE A 93 10.17 1.27 -4.10
CA ILE A 93 10.93 1.93 -3.04
C ILE A 93 10.99 1.08 -1.78
N ILE A 94 9.90 0.41 -1.41
CA ILE A 94 9.85 -0.53 -0.28
C ILE A 94 10.87 -1.65 -0.50
N LYS A 95 10.87 -2.29 -1.68
CA LYS A 95 11.79 -3.39 -2.03
C LYS A 95 13.26 -2.97 -1.93
N VAL A 96 13.59 -1.81 -2.50
CA VAL A 96 14.97 -1.31 -2.54
C VAL A 96 15.48 -0.95 -1.14
N ILE A 97 14.67 -0.26 -0.33
CA ILE A 97 15.04 0.08 1.04
C ILE A 97 15.20 -1.19 1.88
N ARG A 98 14.28 -2.15 1.77
CA ARG A 98 14.38 -3.41 2.50
C ARG A 98 15.66 -4.18 2.15
N LYS A 99 15.97 -4.30 0.86
CA LYS A 99 17.22 -4.91 0.41
C LYS A 99 18.41 -4.24 1.07
N PHE A 100 18.48 -2.92 1.02
CA PHE A 100 19.56 -2.13 1.64
C PHE A 100 19.68 -2.39 3.15
N LEU A 101 18.56 -2.41 3.89
CA LEU A 101 18.57 -2.66 5.33
C LEU A 101 19.06 -4.07 5.65
N ASN A 102 18.62 -5.08 4.89
CA ASN A 102 19.04 -6.46 5.07
C ASN A 102 20.53 -6.67 4.74
N ASP A 103 21.00 -6.12 3.62
CA ASP A 103 22.40 -6.22 3.19
C ASP A 103 23.36 -5.57 4.20
N ASN A 104 22.90 -4.54 4.91
CA ASN A 104 23.67 -3.86 5.97
C ASN A 104 23.37 -4.37 7.40
N GLN A 105 22.59 -5.45 7.54
CA GLN A 105 22.22 -6.06 8.83
C GLN A 105 21.64 -5.03 9.81
N ILE A 106 20.76 -4.15 9.30
CA ILE A 106 20.11 -3.12 10.09
C ILE A 106 18.85 -3.71 10.71
N GLN A 107 18.76 -3.64 12.04
CA GLN A 107 17.54 -4.05 12.75
C GLN A 107 16.39 -3.09 12.41
N TYR A 108 15.24 -3.67 12.11
CA TYR A 108 14.02 -2.92 11.86
C TYR A 108 13.43 -2.41 13.18
N PHE A 109 12.88 -1.21 13.21
CA PHE A 109 12.14 -0.72 14.39
C PHE A 109 10.70 -1.29 14.45
N VAL A 110 10.21 -1.85 13.36
CA VAL A 110 9.02 -2.71 13.32
C VAL A 110 9.51 -4.11 12.96
N ASP A 111 9.61 -5.00 13.95
CA ASP A 111 10.25 -6.30 13.80
C ASP A 111 9.60 -7.18 12.71
N GLU A 112 8.27 -7.07 12.55
CA GLU A 112 7.52 -7.81 11.54
C GLU A 112 7.96 -7.49 10.11
N LEU A 113 8.51 -6.30 9.85
CA LEU A 113 9.02 -5.93 8.53
C LEU A 113 10.20 -6.79 8.08
N GLN A 114 10.94 -7.37 9.03
CA GLN A 114 12.03 -8.29 8.72
C GLN A 114 11.51 -9.60 8.12
N PHE A 115 10.37 -10.08 8.60
CA PHE A 115 9.79 -11.35 8.16
C PHE A 115 9.04 -11.25 6.83
N LEU A 116 8.77 -10.03 6.35
CA LEU A 116 8.13 -9.82 5.06
C LEU A 116 9.08 -10.00 3.85
N SER A 117 10.26 -10.65 4.03
CA SER A 117 11.31 -10.69 3.00
C SER A 117 10.86 -11.33 1.69
N ASP A 118 10.02 -12.31 1.77
CA ASP A 118 9.66 -13.13 0.61
C ASP A 118 8.35 -12.69 -0.08
N ILE A 119 7.45 -12.03 0.63
CA ILE A 119 6.13 -11.65 0.07
C ILE A 119 6.20 -10.69 -1.13
N PHE A 120 7.31 -9.97 -1.31
CA PHE A 120 7.53 -9.07 -2.45
C PHE A 120 8.20 -9.75 -3.65
N LYS A 121 8.37 -11.07 -3.62
CA LYS A 121 8.90 -11.84 -4.76
C LYS A 121 7.80 -12.04 -5.81
N GLU A 122 8.24 -12.09 -7.06
CA GLU A 122 7.37 -12.45 -8.17
C GLU A 122 6.84 -13.88 -7.98
N GLY A 123 5.55 -14.09 -8.19
CA GLY A 123 4.86 -15.35 -7.95
C GLY A 123 4.33 -15.54 -6.53
N GLU A 124 4.65 -14.66 -5.58
CA GLU A 124 4.07 -14.72 -4.24
C GLU A 124 2.66 -14.09 -4.22
N PRO A 125 1.71 -14.69 -3.47
CA PRO A 125 0.31 -14.26 -3.47
C PRO A 125 0.12 -12.77 -3.12
N PHE A 126 0.92 -12.26 -2.18
CA PHE A 126 0.89 -10.84 -1.83
C PHE A 126 1.31 -9.94 -3.00
N PHE A 127 2.39 -10.30 -3.67
CA PHE A 127 2.91 -9.50 -4.79
C PHE A 127 1.95 -9.51 -5.98
N GLU A 128 1.37 -10.67 -6.29
CA GLU A 128 0.36 -10.81 -7.34
C GLU A 128 -0.91 -10.01 -7.01
N ALA A 129 -1.36 -10.06 -5.75
CA ALA A 129 -2.48 -9.25 -5.27
C ALA A 129 -2.20 -7.76 -5.46
N CYS A 130 -1.01 -7.28 -5.08
CA CYS A 130 -0.61 -5.89 -5.29
C CYS A 130 -0.61 -5.50 -6.77
N GLN A 131 -0.07 -6.35 -7.65
CA GLN A 131 -0.08 -6.09 -9.10
C GLN A 131 -1.50 -6.00 -9.66
N PHE A 132 -2.38 -6.90 -9.22
CA PHE A 132 -3.79 -6.88 -9.63
C PHE A 132 -4.47 -5.58 -9.17
N LEU A 133 -4.33 -5.21 -7.88
CA LEU A 133 -4.93 -4.00 -7.32
C LEU A 133 -4.40 -2.72 -8.00
N ASP A 134 -3.09 -2.65 -8.31
CA ASP A 134 -2.50 -1.56 -9.10
C ASP A 134 -3.07 -1.48 -10.51
N SER A 135 -3.35 -2.63 -11.15
CA SER A 135 -3.99 -2.66 -12.47
C SER A 135 -5.41 -2.09 -12.42
N ILE A 136 -6.20 -2.46 -11.41
CA ILE A 136 -7.56 -1.94 -11.20
C ILE A 136 -7.54 -0.44 -10.92
N LYS A 137 -6.62 0.03 -10.06
CA LYS A 137 -6.37 1.44 -9.81
C LYS A 137 -6.12 2.22 -11.12
N GLY A 138 -5.26 1.69 -11.99
CA GLY A 138 -4.98 2.27 -13.29
C GLY A 138 -6.23 2.38 -14.19
N ARG A 139 -7.06 1.33 -14.22
CA ARG A 139 -8.31 1.29 -14.99
C ARG A 139 -9.36 2.27 -14.46
N ILE A 140 -9.51 2.38 -13.12
CA ILE A 140 -10.41 3.38 -12.51
C ILE A 140 -10.02 4.80 -12.94
N ARG A 141 -8.73 5.14 -12.85
CA ARG A 141 -8.22 6.47 -13.21
C ARG A 141 -8.43 6.84 -14.68
N LYS A 142 -8.39 5.87 -15.56
CA LYS A 142 -8.62 6.05 -16.99
C LYS A 142 -10.10 5.99 -17.39
N ASP A 143 -11.00 5.85 -16.41
CA ASP A 143 -12.44 5.68 -16.62
C ASP A 143 -12.77 4.47 -17.54
N GLU A 144 -11.98 3.37 -17.40
CA GLU A 144 -12.07 2.17 -18.21
C GLU A 144 -12.99 1.11 -17.60
N ILE A 145 -13.65 1.39 -16.46
CA ILE A 145 -14.50 0.43 -15.74
C ILE A 145 -15.96 0.83 -15.83
N GLY A 146 -16.74 0.08 -16.60
CA GLY A 146 -18.19 0.24 -16.68
C GLY A 146 -18.91 -0.21 -15.40
N ALA A 147 -20.19 0.19 -15.25
CA ALA A 147 -20.98 -0.12 -14.05
C ALA A 147 -21.12 -1.64 -13.80
N THR A 148 -21.35 -2.43 -14.84
CA THR A 148 -21.46 -3.90 -14.73
C THR A 148 -20.11 -4.54 -14.35
N ASP A 149 -19.02 -4.07 -14.95
CA ASP A 149 -17.69 -4.56 -14.64
C ASP A 149 -17.29 -4.25 -13.20
N ALA A 150 -17.65 -3.05 -12.71
CA ALA A 150 -17.38 -2.64 -11.33
C ALA A 150 -18.03 -3.58 -10.31
N ILE A 151 -19.26 -4.06 -10.59
CA ILE A 151 -19.96 -5.02 -9.72
C ILE A 151 -19.19 -6.34 -9.66
N ASN A 152 -18.78 -6.87 -10.81
CA ASN A 152 -18.05 -8.14 -10.89
C ASN A 152 -16.65 -8.04 -10.27
N LEU A 153 -15.98 -6.91 -10.46
CA LEU A 153 -14.64 -6.66 -9.91
C LEU A 153 -14.65 -6.50 -8.39
N CYS A 154 -15.75 -6.06 -7.77
CA CYS A 154 -15.82 -5.91 -6.32
C CYS A 154 -15.45 -7.20 -5.57
N ILE A 155 -15.92 -8.36 -6.01
CA ILE A 155 -15.62 -9.65 -5.37
C ILE A 155 -14.12 -9.97 -5.49
N LEU A 156 -13.57 -9.84 -6.69
CA LEU A 156 -12.16 -10.14 -6.96
C LEU A 156 -11.23 -9.20 -6.20
N VAL A 157 -11.56 -7.91 -6.19
CA VAL A 157 -10.76 -6.90 -5.45
C VAL A 157 -10.85 -7.11 -3.95
N GLU A 158 -12.00 -7.53 -3.41
CA GLU A 158 -12.16 -7.84 -1.99
C GLU A 158 -11.27 -9.02 -1.57
N ASP A 159 -11.22 -10.09 -2.38
CA ASP A 159 -10.37 -11.25 -2.13
C ASP A 159 -8.87 -10.89 -2.17
N GLU A 160 -8.45 -10.12 -3.18
CA GLU A 160 -7.04 -9.70 -3.28
C GLU A 160 -6.65 -8.68 -2.20
N LEU A 161 -7.55 -7.75 -1.84
CA LEU A 161 -7.35 -6.83 -0.73
C LEU A 161 -7.23 -7.59 0.61
N ALA A 162 -8.04 -8.63 0.82
CA ALA A 162 -7.95 -9.45 2.02
C ALA A 162 -6.59 -10.13 2.15
N LYS A 163 -5.98 -10.61 1.06
CA LYS A 163 -4.61 -11.15 1.06
C LYS A 163 -3.60 -10.10 1.52
N VAL A 164 -3.67 -8.89 0.97
CA VAL A 164 -2.78 -7.78 1.36
C VAL A 164 -2.96 -7.43 2.83
N LEU A 165 -4.20 -7.29 3.30
CA LEU A 165 -4.49 -6.93 4.68
C LEU A 165 -4.08 -8.04 5.67
N SER A 166 -4.16 -9.31 5.29
CA SER A 166 -3.76 -10.43 6.15
C SER A 166 -2.26 -10.41 6.43
N GLU A 167 -1.43 -10.12 5.43
CA GLU A 167 0.03 -10.02 5.59
C GLU A 167 0.45 -8.75 6.36
N LEU A 168 -0.29 -7.66 6.22
CA LEU A 168 0.02 -6.38 6.84
C LEU A 168 -0.79 -6.09 8.12
N GLY A 169 -1.55 -7.08 8.61
CA GLY A 169 -2.40 -6.93 9.80
C GLY A 169 -1.66 -6.55 11.08
N PHE A 170 -0.36 -6.82 11.15
CA PHE A 170 0.48 -6.41 12.28
C PHE A 170 0.52 -4.87 12.46
N ILE A 171 0.33 -4.09 11.41
CA ILE A 171 0.32 -2.61 11.48
C ILE A 171 -0.73 -2.12 12.48
N ALA A 172 -1.84 -2.86 12.66
CA ALA A 172 -2.87 -2.51 13.63
C ALA A 172 -2.40 -2.56 15.09
N ARG A 173 -1.25 -3.18 15.38
CA ARG A 173 -0.67 -3.24 16.74
C ARG A 173 0.09 -1.98 17.13
N TYR A 174 0.43 -1.13 16.15
CA TYR A 174 1.23 0.09 16.33
C TYR A 174 0.37 1.37 16.33
N THR A 175 -0.90 1.27 16.74
CA THR A 175 -1.86 2.40 16.78
C THR A 175 -2.05 2.94 18.18
#